data_4288c5ac02ef032b7d49550ddd547efa
#
_entry.id   4288c5ac02ef032b7d49550ddd547efa
#
_cell.length_a   1.000
_cell.length_b   1.000
_cell.length_c   1.000
_cell.angle_alpha   90.00
_cell.angle_beta   90.00
_cell.angle_gamma   90.00
#
_symmetry.space_group_name_H-M   'P 1'
#
loop_
_entity.id
_entity.type
_entity.pdbx_description
1 polymer ?
#
loop_
_entity_poly.entity_id
_entity_poly.type
_entity_poly.pdbx_seq_one_letter_code
_entity_poly.pdbx_strand_id
1 'polypeptide(L)'
;MKLSLTRALALTAVGGLLLTGATACNRGGDSAAASNPKVVLALSTLNNPFFVEVRDGAQAAAKAANIQLEVVDAQNDSATQANQLANAQTSGAKAVIVNPVDSDAASASVTALTKASIPVIGVDRTVNNATLNSLVASDNVAGGKQAAEELGAALGKQGTVIVLQGVAGTSASRDRGAGFAEGMKAFPDIKIVAKQTANFDRAAALDVTTNLLQANPGVTGVFAENDEMALGAVQALGAKAGKDVKVVGFDGTTDGLAAIKAGTLVASIAQQPAKLGQLAVEQAAKVLKGDKIDATVPVGVVTVNKTNVGDFSK
;
A
#
# COMPACT_ATOMS: atom_id res chain seq x y z
N MET A 1 43.45 -20.67 -76.74
CA MET A 1 44.83 -20.86 -77.25
C MET A 1 45.77 -21.16 -76.07
N LYS A 2 46.23 -22.41 -76.06
CA LYS A 2 47.52 -22.94 -75.49
C LYS A 2 47.81 -22.68 -74.02
N LEU A 3 47.74 -23.74 -73.12
CA LEU A 3 48.82 -24.71 -72.82
C LEU A 3 49.94 -24.06 -71.98
N SER A 4 50.47 -24.59 -70.86
CA SER A 4 50.82 -25.96 -70.45
C SER A 4 51.41 -25.83 -69.03
N LEU A 5 51.10 -26.74 -68.06
CA LEU A 5 51.92 -27.87 -67.64
C LEU A 5 53.39 -27.52 -67.21
N THR A 6 53.80 -27.84 -66.00
CA THR A 6 54.58 -29.00 -65.53
C THR A 6 55.02 -28.76 -64.08
N ARG A 7 54.72 -29.69 -63.15
CA ARG A 7 55.53 -30.79 -62.60
C ARG A 7 56.89 -30.40 -62.00
N ALA A 8 57.06 -30.65 -60.71
CA ALA A 8 57.91 -31.73 -60.25
C ALA A 8 58.08 -31.75 -58.70
N LEU A 9 58.06 -32.98 -58.23
CA LEU A 9 58.41 -33.55 -56.96
C LEU A 9 59.75 -33.07 -56.36
N ALA A 10 59.84 -33.14 -54.99
CA ALA A 10 60.86 -33.96 -54.31
C ALA A 10 60.58 -33.99 -52.80
N LEU A 11 60.68 -35.19 -52.26
CA LEU A 11 60.73 -35.64 -50.87
C LEU A 11 61.91 -35.04 -50.13
N THR A 12 61.77 -34.80 -48.79
CA THR A 12 62.58 -35.53 -47.79
C THR A 12 62.05 -35.26 -46.36
N ALA A 13 62.02 -36.32 -45.59
CA ALA A 13 61.64 -36.40 -44.17
C ALA A 13 62.79 -35.87 -43.25
N VAL A 14 62.44 -35.54 -42.06
CA VAL A 14 63.05 -35.94 -40.77
C VAL A 14 62.53 -35.06 -39.62
N GLY A 15 61.89 -35.65 -38.68
CA GLY A 15 62.02 -35.72 -37.25
C GLY A 15 62.08 -34.41 -36.40
N GLY A 16 61.10 -34.23 -35.58
CA GLY A 16 61.15 -33.29 -34.50
C GLY A 16 59.94 -33.38 -33.59
N LEU A 17 60.06 -34.20 -32.56
CA LEU A 17 59.10 -34.25 -31.41
C LEU A 17 59.13 -32.88 -30.73
N LEU A 18 58.03 -32.17 -30.75
CA LEU A 18 57.82 -31.05 -29.87
C LEU A 18 56.46 -31.15 -29.20
N LEU A 19 56.53 -31.26 -27.88
CA LEU A 19 55.36 -31.22 -26.95
C LEU A 19 54.52 -29.98 -27.24
N THR A 20 53.34 -30.16 -27.74
CA THR A 20 52.31 -29.12 -27.75
C THR A 20 51.59 -29.20 -26.42
N GLY A 21 51.96 -28.27 -25.53
CA GLY A 21 51.18 -27.96 -24.35
C GLY A 21 49.76 -27.58 -24.75
N ALA A 22 48.79 -28.40 -24.34
CA ALA A 22 47.39 -28.06 -24.40
C ALA A 22 47.14 -26.86 -23.47
N THR A 23 47.13 -25.65 -24.03
CA THR A 23 46.50 -24.53 -23.35
C THR A 23 44.99 -24.82 -23.33
N ALA A 24 44.55 -25.45 -22.25
CA ALA A 24 43.15 -25.45 -21.87
C ALA A 24 42.72 -24.01 -21.71
N CYS A 25 42.01 -23.47 -22.70
CA CYS A 25 41.20 -22.27 -22.51
C CYS A 25 40.21 -22.57 -21.40
N ASN A 26 40.61 -22.24 -20.17
CA ASN A 26 39.67 -22.13 -19.08
C ASN A 26 38.71 -21.02 -19.49
N ARG A 27 37.61 -21.38 -20.17
CA ARG A 27 36.44 -20.53 -20.24
C ARG A 27 35.95 -20.42 -18.80
N GLY A 28 36.48 -19.46 -18.09
CA GLY A 28 35.87 -18.95 -16.89
C GLY A 28 34.40 -18.69 -17.26
N GLY A 29 33.51 -19.52 -16.74
CA GLY A 29 32.12 -19.22 -16.82
C GLY A 29 31.96 -17.83 -16.21
N ASP A 30 31.60 -16.85 -17.02
CA ASP A 30 30.97 -15.66 -16.52
C ASP A 30 29.80 -16.16 -15.68
N SER A 31 30.02 -16.24 -14.37
CA SER A 31 28.91 -16.23 -13.43
C SER A 31 28.27 -14.87 -13.69
N ALA A 32 27.28 -14.83 -14.57
CA ALA A 32 26.39 -13.70 -14.67
C ALA A 32 25.97 -13.42 -13.24
N ALA A 33 26.48 -12.34 -12.66
CA ALA A 33 26.08 -11.90 -11.33
C ALA A 33 24.56 -11.89 -11.35
N ALA A 34 23.94 -12.77 -10.56
CA ALA A 34 22.51 -12.91 -10.55
C ALA A 34 21.94 -11.52 -10.26
N SER A 35 21.35 -10.89 -11.27
CA SER A 35 20.78 -9.57 -11.10
C SER A 35 19.71 -9.66 -10.03
N ASN A 36 19.72 -8.71 -9.11
CA ASN A 36 18.71 -8.64 -8.05
C ASN A 36 17.29 -8.77 -8.64
N PRO A 37 16.41 -9.61 -8.08
CA PRO A 37 15.08 -9.79 -8.63
C PRO A 37 14.32 -8.44 -8.65
N LYS A 38 13.69 -8.13 -9.78
CA LYS A 38 12.86 -6.95 -9.93
C LYS A 38 11.49 -7.21 -9.31
N VAL A 39 11.06 -6.32 -8.42
CA VAL A 39 9.72 -6.28 -7.83
C VAL A 39 9.10 -4.92 -8.12
N VAL A 40 7.84 -4.91 -8.52
CA VAL A 40 7.09 -3.66 -8.73
C VAL A 40 6.16 -3.43 -7.55
N LEU A 41 6.22 -2.24 -6.96
CA LEU A 41 5.27 -1.73 -5.97
C LEU A 41 4.34 -0.74 -6.65
N ALA A 42 3.10 -1.17 -6.91
CA ALA A 42 2.07 -0.36 -7.54
C ALA A 42 1.16 0.24 -6.44
N LEU A 43 1.32 1.52 -6.19
CA LEU A 43 0.54 2.27 -5.20
C LEU A 43 -0.64 2.99 -5.85
N SER A 44 -1.74 3.11 -5.11
CA SER A 44 -2.92 3.85 -5.55
C SER A 44 -2.62 5.34 -5.74
N THR A 45 -1.83 5.92 -4.83
CA THR A 45 -1.39 7.32 -4.91
C THR A 45 -0.19 7.59 -4.00
N LEU A 46 0.61 8.59 -4.33
CA LEU A 46 1.63 9.17 -3.43
C LEU A 46 1.23 10.56 -2.92
N ASN A 47 0.02 11.05 -3.25
CA ASN A 47 -0.48 12.31 -2.72
C ASN A 47 -0.91 12.22 -1.25
N ASN A 48 -1.15 11.01 -0.73
CA ASN A 48 -1.44 10.78 0.67
C ASN A 48 -0.14 10.39 1.41
N PRO A 49 0.24 11.11 2.50
CA PRO A 49 1.47 10.84 3.26
C PRO A 49 1.55 9.41 3.80
N PHE A 50 0.42 8.75 4.08
CA PHE A 50 0.36 7.35 4.46
C PHE A 50 1.09 6.44 3.44
N PHE A 51 0.84 6.61 2.15
CA PHE A 51 1.48 5.79 1.12
C PHE A 51 2.95 6.18 0.86
N VAL A 52 3.34 7.40 1.20
CA VAL A 52 4.76 7.80 1.20
C VAL A 52 5.52 6.97 2.24
N GLU A 53 4.97 6.79 3.45
CA GLU A 53 5.58 5.95 4.48
C GLU A 53 5.57 4.46 4.11
N VAL A 54 4.50 3.95 3.47
CA VAL A 54 4.47 2.58 2.92
C VAL A 54 5.59 2.36 1.92
N ARG A 55 5.77 3.30 0.98
CA ARG A 55 6.87 3.29 0.00
C ARG A 55 8.24 3.24 0.69
N ASP A 56 8.45 4.12 1.66
CA ASP A 56 9.75 4.27 2.31
C ASP A 56 10.12 3.00 3.11
N GLY A 57 9.14 2.40 3.80
CA GLY A 57 9.32 1.11 4.46
C GLY A 57 9.62 -0.02 3.49
N ALA A 58 8.92 -0.05 2.33
CA ALA A 58 9.17 -1.02 1.27
C ALA A 58 10.57 -0.84 0.65
N GLN A 59 11.00 0.39 0.39
CA GLN A 59 12.33 0.67 -0.16
C GLN A 59 13.45 0.24 0.80
N ALA A 60 13.29 0.50 2.09
CA ALA A 60 14.26 0.07 3.10
C ALA A 60 14.37 -1.47 3.14
N ALA A 61 13.24 -2.18 3.13
CA ALA A 61 13.21 -3.63 3.13
C ALA A 61 13.77 -4.23 1.82
N ALA A 62 13.45 -3.64 0.68
CA ALA A 62 13.96 -4.09 -0.62
C ALA A 62 15.50 -3.97 -0.70
N LYS A 63 16.05 -2.86 -0.20
CA LYS A 63 17.51 -2.68 -0.09
C LYS A 63 18.14 -3.76 0.78
N ALA A 64 17.56 -4.06 1.93
CA ALA A 64 18.05 -5.09 2.85
C ALA A 64 17.96 -6.51 2.25
N ALA A 65 16.95 -6.77 1.42
CA ALA A 65 16.73 -8.06 0.75
C ALA A 65 17.45 -8.22 -0.60
N ASN A 66 18.23 -7.22 -1.05
CA ASN A 66 18.83 -7.15 -2.38
C ASN A 66 17.79 -7.31 -3.51
N ILE A 67 16.65 -6.62 -3.39
CA ILE A 67 15.58 -6.56 -4.36
C ILE A 67 15.66 -5.23 -5.10
N GLN A 68 15.54 -5.27 -6.44
CA GLN A 68 15.34 -4.07 -7.24
C GLN A 68 13.86 -3.69 -7.18
N LEU A 69 13.51 -2.73 -6.34
CA LEU A 69 12.14 -2.24 -6.19
C LEU A 69 11.87 -1.07 -7.15
N GLU A 70 10.93 -1.26 -8.05
CA GLU A 70 10.35 -0.19 -8.86
C GLU A 70 9.03 0.25 -8.22
N VAL A 71 8.87 1.54 -7.97
CA VAL A 71 7.64 2.11 -7.40
C VAL A 71 6.91 2.88 -8.49
N VAL A 72 5.62 2.59 -8.65
CA VAL A 72 4.74 3.28 -9.59
C VAL A 72 3.52 3.87 -8.86
N ASP A 73 3.13 5.07 -9.26
CA ASP A 73 2.02 5.84 -8.69
C ASP A 73 0.86 5.89 -9.68
N ALA A 74 -0.28 5.36 -9.30
CA ALA A 74 -1.48 5.37 -10.14
C ALA A 74 -2.27 6.68 -10.07
N GLN A 75 -1.93 7.61 -9.17
CA GLN A 75 -2.59 8.90 -9.00
C GLN A 75 -4.12 8.78 -8.82
N ASN A 76 -4.55 7.74 -8.09
CA ASN A 76 -5.96 7.36 -7.89
C ASN A 76 -6.74 7.05 -9.18
N ASP A 77 -6.05 6.71 -10.27
CA ASP A 77 -6.67 6.30 -11.53
C ASP A 77 -6.52 4.80 -11.77
N SER A 78 -7.65 4.07 -11.82
CA SER A 78 -7.67 2.60 -11.98
C SER A 78 -7.18 2.16 -13.36
N ALA A 79 -7.36 2.98 -14.41
CA ALA A 79 -6.90 2.64 -15.75
C ALA A 79 -5.36 2.79 -15.83
N THR A 80 -4.82 3.84 -15.23
CA THR A 80 -3.38 4.01 -15.06
C THR A 80 -2.77 2.84 -14.30
N GLN A 81 -3.39 2.41 -13.18
CA GLN A 81 -2.90 1.26 -12.43
C GLN A 81 -2.94 -0.04 -13.24
N ALA A 82 -4.01 -0.28 -14.00
CA ALA A 82 -4.11 -1.46 -14.86
C ALA A 82 -2.98 -1.50 -15.91
N ASN A 83 -2.65 -0.36 -16.53
CA ASN A 83 -1.53 -0.24 -17.46
C ASN A 83 -0.18 -0.49 -16.76
N GLN A 84 0.01 0.03 -15.54
CA GLN A 84 1.22 -0.20 -14.74
C GLN A 84 1.41 -1.68 -14.39
N LEU A 85 0.33 -2.38 -14.02
CA LEU A 85 0.37 -3.81 -13.72
C LEU A 85 0.66 -4.65 -14.98
N ALA A 86 0.10 -4.28 -16.13
CA ALA A 86 0.43 -4.92 -17.41
C ALA A 86 1.90 -4.67 -17.79
N ASN A 87 2.42 -3.47 -17.58
CA ASN A 87 3.83 -3.13 -17.81
C ASN A 87 4.76 -3.89 -16.86
N ALA A 88 4.35 -4.15 -15.61
CA ALA A 88 5.13 -4.97 -14.67
C ALA A 88 5.38 -6.37 -15.24
N GLN A 89 4.36 -6.99 -15.86
CA GLN A 89 4.49 -8.28 -16.52
C GLN A 89 5.52 -8.24 -17.66
N THR A 90 5.42 -7.26 -18.57
CA THR A 90 6.28 -7.18 -19.76
C THR A 90 7.69 -6.71 -19.46
N SER A 91 7.89 -5.95 -18.37
CA SER A 91 9.21 -5.47 -17.93
C SER A 91 10.03 -6.50 -17.14
N GLY A 92 9.52 -7.73 -16.99
CA GLY A 92 10.23 -8.83 -16.35
C GLY A 92 10.19 -8.82 -14.83
N ALA A 93 9.19 -8.17 -14.22
CA ALA A 93 8.97 -8.25 -12.78
C ALA A 93 8.84 -9.71 -12.33
N LYS A 94 9.49 -10.04 -11.23
CA LYS A 94 9.47 -11.38 -10.63
C LYS A 94 8.37 -11.51 -9.56
N ALA A 95 7.92 -10.40 -9.01
CA ALA A 95 6.75 -10.29 -8.14
C ALA A 95 6.17 -8.87 -8.26
N VAL A 96 4.91 -8.73 -7.88
CA VAL A 96 4.21 -7.45 -7.80
C VAL A 96 3.63 -7.28 -6.40
N ILE A 97 3.82 -6.10 -5.82
CA ILE A 97 3.13 -5.67 -4.61
C ILE A 97 2.11 -4.62 -5.07
N VAL A 98 0.83 -4.82 -4.75
CA VAL A 98 -0.24 -3.92 -5.20
C VAL A 98 -1.03 -3.37 -4.02
N ASN A 99 -1.18 -2.04 -4.00
CA ASN A 99 -2.19 -1.34 -3.23
C ASN A 99 -3.25 -0.86 -4.25
N PRO A 100 -4.39 -1.54 -4.39
CA PRO A 100 -5.33 -1.23 -5.45
C PRO A 100 -6.00 0.13 -5.25
N VAL A 101 -6.18 0.88 -6.34
CA VAL A 101 -7.02 2.08 -6.35
C VAL A 101 -8.45 1.69 -6.00
N ASP A 102 -8.94 0.61 -6.62
CA ASP A 102 -10.24 0.00 -6.39
C ASP A 102 -10.07 -1.52 -6.34
N SER A 103 -10.65 -2.16 -5.32
CA SER A 103 -10.48 -3.60 -5.06
C SER A 103 -11.10 -4.49 -6.13
N ASP A 104 -12.14 -4.04 -6.83
CA ASP A 104 -12.80 -4.78 -7.91
C ASP A 104 -12.11 -4.52 -9.24
N ALA A 105 -11.77 -3.26 -9.55
CA ALA A 105 -11.14 -2.88 -10.80
C ALA A 105 -9.77 -3.54 -11.01
N ALA A 106 -9.01 -3.78 -9.94
CA ALA A 106 -7.70 -4.44 -10.01
C ALA A 106 -7.77 -5.95 -10.32
N SER A 107 -8.94 -6.58 -10.21
CA SER A 107 -9.14 -8.03 -10.31
C SER A 107 -8.59 -8.65 -11.60
N ALA A 108 -8.92 -8.06 -12.75
CA ALA A 108 -8.49 -8.57 -14.04
C ALA A 108 -6.97 -8.53 -14.21
N SER A 109 -6.33 -7.43 -13.80
CA SER A 109 -4.88 -7.25 -13.89
C SER A 109 -4.13 -8.22 -12.95
N VAL A 110 -4.61 -8.39 -11.72
CA VAL A 110 -4.01 -9.36 -10.76
C VAL A 110 -4.18 -10.79 -11.29
N THR A 111 -5.34 -11.13 -11.84
CA THR A 111 -5.58 -12.44 -12.46
C THR A 111 -4.65 -12.68 -13.64
N ALA A 112 -4.36 -11.67 -14.46
CA ALA A 112 -3.41 -11.80 -15.57
C ALA A 112 -1.98 -12.06 -15.08
N LEU A 113 -1.53 -11.35 -14.03
CA LEU A 113 -0.21 -11.57 -13.42
C LEU A 113 -0.07 -12.98 -12.84
N THR A 114 -1.07 -13.45 -12.09
CA THR A 114 -1.03 -14.80 -11.50
C THR A 114 -1.07 -15.90 -12.54
N LYS A 115 -1.83 -15.74 -13.64
CA LYS A 115 -1.80 -16.66 -14.80
C LYS A 115 -0.43 -16.69 -15.50
N ALA A 116 0.29 -15.57 -15.48
CA ALA A 116 1.67 -15.48 -15.98
C ALA A 116 2.71 -15.99 -14.95
N SER A 117 2.27 -16.62 -13.86
CA SER A 117 3.12 -17.12 -12.77
C SER A 117 3.94 -16.02 -12.07
N ILE A 118 3.45 -14.80 -12.08
CA ILE A 118 4.01 -13.68 -11.32
C ILE A 118 3.25 -13.58 -10.00
N PRO A 119 3.90 -13.83 -8.85
CA PRO A 119 3.25 -13.73 -7.55
C PRO A 119 2.85 -12.29 -7.24
N VAL A 120 1.66 -12.14 -6.65
CA VAL A 120 1.09 -10.84 -6.27
C VAL A 120 0.84 -10.80 -4.78
N ILE A 121 1.40 -9.77 -4.13
CA ILE A 121 1.20 -9.45 -2.72
C ILE A 121 0.30 -8.22 -2.63
N GLY A 122 -0.81 -8.33 -1.91
CA GLY A 122 -1.62 -7.16 -1.57
C GLY A 122 -1.01 -6.40 -0.40
N VAL A 123 -1.02 -5.07 -0.44
CA VAL A 123 -0.63 -4.22 0.68
C VAL A 123 -1.74 -3.20 0.99
N ASP A 124 -2.10 -3.07 2.28
CA ASP A 124 -3.12 -2.17 2.80
C ASP A 124 -4.56 -2.51 2.35
N ARG A 125 -4.77 -2.84 1.08
CA ARG A 125 -6.07 -3.17 0.50
C ARG A 125 -6.03 -4.52 -0.19
N THR A 126 -7.14 -5.28 -0.09
CA THR A 126 -7.31 -6.52 -0.86
C THR A 126 -7.77 -6.24 -2.29
N VAL A 127 -7.60 -7.23 -3.15
CA VAL A 127 -8.23 -7.28 -4.49
C VAL A 127 -9.33 -8.32 -4.45
N ASN A 128 -10.56 -7.93 -4.83
CA ASN A 128 -11.69 -8.84 -4.87
C ASN A 128 -11.63 -9.74 -6.11
N ASN A 129 -12.22 -10.91 -6.03
CA ASN A 129 -12.35 -11.86 -7.17
C ASN A 129 -11.02 -12.20 -7.86
N ALA A 130 -9.89 -12.07 -7.17
CA ALA A 130 -8.57 -12.50 -7.63
C ALA A 130 -7.79 -13.12 -6.48
N THR A 131 -6.85 -14.01 -6.82
CA THR A 131 -6.02 -14.69 -5.82
C THR A 131 -4.74 -13.88 -5.58
N LEU A 132 -4.56 -13.42 -4.36
CA LEU A 132 -3.29 -12.88 -3.87
C LEU A 132 -2.47 -14.00 -3.23
N ASN A 133 -1.15 -13.98 -3.39
CA ASN A 133 -0.27 -14.92 -2.69
C ASN A 133 -0.21 -14.60 -1.19
N SER A 134 -0.30 -13.31 -0.84
CA SER A 134 -0.40 -12.82 0.53
C SER A 134 -1.10 -11.46 0.55
N LEU A 135 -1.76 -11.13 1.66
CA LEU A 135 -2.28 -9.79 1.95
C LEU A 135 -1.65 -9.28 3.23
N VAL A 136 -0.98 -8.15 3.18
CA VAL A 136 -0.47 -7.43 4.36
C VAL A 136 -1.35 -6.22 4.58
N ALA A 137 -2.16 -6.20 5.62
CA ALA A 137 -3.11 -5.13 5.86
C ALA A 137 -3.31 -4.85 7.36
N SER A 138 -3.71 -3.62 7.67
CA SER A 138 -4.14 -3.26 9.01
C SER A 138 -5.47 -3.92 9.36
N ASP A 139 -5.72 -4.17 10.65
CA ASP A 139 -7.01 -4.64 11.13
C ASP A 139 -8.03 -3.49 11.11
N ASN A 140 -8.55 -3.21 9.91
CA ASN A 140 -9.47 -2.10 9.67
C ASN A 140 -10.81 -2.26 10.41
N VAL A 141 -11.28 -3.50 10.61
CA VAL A 141 -12.53 -3.74 11.36
C VAL A 141 -12.33 -3.42 12.84
N ALA A 142 -11.25 -3.91 13.44
CA ALA A 142 -10.92 -3.57 14.82
C ALA A 142 -10.69 -2.06 14.99
N GLY A 143 -9.99 -1.43 14.04
CA GLY A 143 -9.78 0.01 14.06
C GLY A 143 -11.07 0.83 13.95
N GLY A 144 -12.01 0.41 13.11
CA GLY A 144 -13.34 1.03 13.03
C GLY A 144 -14.10 0.93 14.35
N LYS A 145 -14.02 -0.20 15.06
CA LYS A 145 -14.60 -0.36 16.42
C LYS A 145 -13.94 0.57 17.42
N GLN A 146 -12.61 0.66 17.43
CA GLN A 146 -11.88 1.59 18.31
C GLN A 146 -12.29 3.05 18.04
N ALA A 147 -12.47 3.45 16.78
CA ALA A 147 -12.94 4.78 16.43
C ALA A 147 -14.36 5.06 16.97
N ALA A 148 -15.25 4.07 16.93
CA ALA A 148 -16.59 4.19 17.51
C ALA A 148 -16.55 4.33 19.04
N GLU A 149 -15.69 3.57 19.72
CA GLU A 149 -15.51 3.64 21.17
C GLU A 149 -15.00 5.04 21.59
N GLU A 150 -13.98 5.57 20.93
CA GLU A 150 -13.42 6.88 21.20
C GLU A 150 -14.44 7.99 20.94
N LEU A 151 -15.12 7.96 19.78
CA LEU A 151 -16.12 8.99 19.46
C LEU A 151 -17.33 8.90 20.41
N GLY A 152 -17.81 7.69 20.71
CA GLY A 152 -18.94 7.48 21.61
C GLY A 152 -18.64 7.96 23.04
N ALA A 153 -17.43 7.70 23.55
CA ALA A 153 -16.97 8.20 24.83
C ALA A 153 -16.87 9.73 24.84
N ALA A 154 -16.27 10.33 23.80
CA ALA A 154 -16.08 11.78 23.67
C ALA A 154 -17.41 12.55 23.57
N LEU A 155 -18.46 11.91 23.03
CA LEU A 155 -19.82 12.45 22.94
C LEU A 155 -20.65 12.25 24.22
N GLY A 156 -20.11 11.61 25.25
CA GLY A 156 -20.89 11.28 26.45
C GLY A 156 -22.05 10.31 26.14
N LYS A 157 -21.86 9.45 25.13
CA LYS A 157 -22.76 8.38 24.67
C LYS A 157 -24.08 8.85 24.05
N GLN A 158 -24.20 10.11 23.67
CA GLN A 158 -25.41 10.68 23.00
C GLN A 158 -25.01 11.71 21.94
N GLY A 159 -25.82 11.86 20.90
CA GLY A 159 -25.59 12.89 19.89
C GLY A 159 -25.86 12.44 18.45
N THR A 160 -25.39 13.23 17.51
CA THR A 160 -25.55 12.98 16.07
C THR A 160 -24.20 13.01 15.37
N VAL A 161 -23.95 12.01 14.52
CA VAL A 161 -22.67 11.76 13.88
C VAL A 161 -22.81 11.72 12.36
N ILE A 162 -21.88 12.34 11.66
CA ILE A 162 -21.65 12.11 10.22
C ILE A 162 -20.41 11.26 10.01
N VAL A 163 -20.40 10.48 8.94
CA VAL A 163 -19.27 9.63 8.55
C VAL A 163 -18.74 10.06 7.19
N LEU A 164 -17.46 10.44 7.16
CA LEU A 164 -16.72 10.69 5.93
C LEU A 164 -16.04 9.40 5.48
N GLN A 165 -16.54 8.85 4.38
CA GLN A 165 -16.06 7.57 3.85
C GLN A 165 -14.90 7.80 2.87
N GLY A 166 -14.01 6.82 2.79
CA GLY A 166 -12.91 6.80 1.83
C GLY A 166 -13.36 6.56 0.40
N VAL A 167 -12.42 6.15 -0.44
CA VAL A 167 -12.69 5.80 -1.85
C VAL A 167 -13.65 4.61 -1.89
N ALA A 168 -14.78 4.80 -2.56
CA ALA A 168 -15.74 3.73 -2.80
C ALA A 168 -15.06 2.56 -3.54
N GLY A 169 -15.42 1.32 -3.20
CA GLY A 169 -14.82 0.11 -3.78
C GLY A 169 -13.54 -0.36 -3.07
N THR A 170 -12.96 0.41 -2.14
CA THR A 170 -11.79 -0.05 -1.38
C THR A 170 -12.17 -0.90 -0.17
N SER A 171 -11.39 -1.96 0.10
CA SER A 171 -11.59 -2.79 1.29
C SER A 171 -11.34 -2.00 2.58
N ALA A 172 -10.38 -1.08 2.60
CA ALA A 172 -10.07 -0.28 3.78
C ALA A 172 -11.28 0.56 4.23
N SER A 173 -11.94 1.30 3.30
CA SER A 173 -13.13 2.08 3.63
C SER A 173 -14.29 1.19 4.08
N ARG A 174 -14.56 0.11 3.33
CA ARG A 174 -15.62 -0.84 3.70
C ARG A 174 -15.44 -1.39 5.10
N ASP A 175 -14.23 -1.85 5.44
CA ASP A 175 -13.95 -2.56 6.68
C ASP A 175 -13.90 -1.59 7.88
N ARG A 176 -13.35 -0.37 7.71
CA ARG A 176 -13.44 0.72 8.73
C ARG A 176 -14.87 1.11 9.01
N GLY A 177 -15.67 1.32 7.95
CA GLY A 177 -17.08 1.65 8.06
C GLY A 177 -17.90 0.55 8.71
N ALA A 178 -17.64 -0.73 8.41
CA ALA A 178 -18.29 -1.89 9.03
C ALA A 178 -17.93 -1.98 10.52
N GLY A 179 -16.65 -1.86 10.86
CA GLY A 179 -16.19 -1.85 12.25
C GLY A 179 -16.79 -0.71 13.06
N PHE A 180 -16.83 0.51 12.49
CA PHE A 180 -17.44 1.66 13.13
C PHE A 180 -18.94 1.44 13.38
N ALA A 181 -19.68 0.97 12.39
CA ALA A 181 -21.11 0.68 12.54
C ALA A 181 -21.38 -0.40 13.61
N GLU A 182 -20.52 -1.42 13.69
CA GLU A 182 -20.62 -2.44 14.75
C GLU A 182 -20.34 -1.87 16.14
N GLY A 183 -19.25 -1.08 16.28
CA GLY A 183 -18.90 -0.43 17.54
C GLY A 183 -19.97 0.54 18.03
N MET A 184 -20.62 1.27 17.11
CA MET A 184 -21.70 2.22 17.46
C MET A 184 -22.95 1.56 18.03
N LYS A 185 -23.14 0.25 17.91
CA LYS A 185 -24.24 -0.48 18.58
C LYS A 185 -24.17 -0.40 20.10
N ALA A 186 -22.99 -0.16 20.67
CA ALA A 186 -22.82 0.09 22.10
C ALA A 186 -23.32 1.46 22.57
N PHE A 187 -23.69 2.35 21.63
CA PHE A 187 -24.09 3.72 21.90
C PHE A 187 -25.46 4.03 21.24
N PRO A 188 -26.57 3.45 21.72
CA PRO A 188 -27.88 3.52 21.06
C PRO A 188 -28.46 4.92 20.96
N ASP A 189 -28.00 5.85 21.81
CA ASP A 189 -28.43 7.25 21.80
C ASP A 189 -27.60 8.14 20.86
N ILE A 190 -26.61 7.55 20.15
CA ILE A 190 -25.87 8.20 19.07
C ILE A 190 -26.49 7.81 17.73
N LYS A 191 -26.88 8.80 16.91
CA LYS A 191 -27.46 8.57 15.58
C LYS A 191 -26.49 8.96 14.49
N ILE A 192 -26.21 8.02 13.59
CA ILE A 192 -25.50 8.34 12.35
C ILE A 192 -26.52 8.92 11.37
N VAL A 193 -26.44 10.23 11.13
CA VAL A 193 -27.41 10.97 10.31
C VAL A 193 -27.03 11.09 8.85
N ALA A 194 -25.73 10.96 8.52
CA ALA A 194 -25.27 10.95 7.14
C ALA A 194 -23.96 10.17 7.00
N LYS A 195 -23.77 9.59 5.81
CA LYS A 195 -22.51 8.99 5.37
C LYS A 195 -22.26 9.46 3.95
N GLN A 196 -21.07 9.98 3.67
CA GLN A 196 -20.73 10.43 2.33
C GLN A 196 -19.24 10.24 2.06
N THR A 197 -18.92 9.78 0.84
CA THR A 197 -17.52 9.65 0.44
C THR A 197 -16.85 11.01 0.27
N ALA A 198 -15.62 11.09 0.77
CA ALA A 198 -14.70 12.21 0.55
C ALA A 198 -13.34 11.68 0.05
N ASN A 199 -13.30 10.44 -0.48
CA ASN A 199 -12.24 9.84 -1.27
C ASN A 199 -10.85 9.81 -0.61
N PHE A 200 -10.77 9.77 0.73
CA PHE A 200 -9.53 9.91 1.49
C PHE A 200 -8.78 11.22 1.23
N ASP A 201 -9.47 12.24 0.73
CA ASP A 201 -8.91 13.53 0.31
C ASP A 201 -9.33 14.66 1.23
N ARG A 202 -8.37 15.51 1.61
CA ARG A 202 -8.58 16.63 2.57
C ARG A 202 -9.49 17.72 2.00
N ALA A 203 -9.30 18.09 0.74
CA ALA A 203 -10.08 19.15 0.10
C ALA A 203 -11.52 18.70 -0.15
N ALA A 204 -11.71 17.47 -0.66
CA ALA A 204 -13.04 16.88 -0.81
C ALA A 204 -13.76 16.78 0.54
N ALA A 205 -13.05 16.42 1.61
CA ALA A 205 -13.63 16.33 2.95
C ALA A 205 -14.06 17.70 3.51
N LEU A 206 -13.32 18.78 3.23
CA LEU A 206 -13.73 20.12 3.56
C LEU A 206 -15.09 20.46 2.93
N ASP A 207 -15.24 20.24 1.63
CA ASP A 207 -16.47 20.54 0.88
C ASP A 207 -17.63 19.65 1.34
N VAL A 208 -17.41 18.34 1.45
CA VAL A 208 -18.42 17.38 1.91
C VAL A 208 -18.88 17.71 3.32
N THR A 209 -17.96 18.00 4.24
CA THR A 209 -18.30 18.33 5.62
C THR A 209 -19.10 19.63 5.68
N THR A 210 -18.70 20.66 4.93
CA THR A 210 -19.43 21.95 4.87
C THR A 210 -20.89 21.73 4.45
N ASN A 211 -21.11 20.92 3.41
CA ASN A 211 -22.45 20.62 2.91
C ASN A 211 -23.27 19.79 3.93
N LEU A 212 -22.63 18.78 4.56
CA LEU A 212 -23.31 17.93 5.55
C LEU A 212 -23.68 18.69 6.82
N LEU A 213 -22.87 19.65 7.26
CA LEU A 213 -23.17 20.50 8.42
C LEU A 213 -24.33 21.46 8.14
N GLN A 214 -24.47 21.97 6.90
CA GLN A 214 -25.62 22.78 6.51
C GLN A 214 -26.91 21.95 6.50
N ALA A 215 -26.85 20.72 6.00
CA ALA A 215 -28.00 19.80 5.97
C ALA A 215 -28.36 19.23 7.36
N ASN A 216 -27.40 19.19 8.29
CA ASN A 216 -27.54 18.58 9.61
C ASN A 216 -26.98 19.51 10.70
N PRO A 217 -27.65 20.61 11.04
CA PRO A 217 -27.11 21.65 11.94
C PRO A 217 -26.86 21.16 13.39
N GLY A 218 -27.41 20.01 13.78
CA GLY A 218 -27.25 19.42 15.10
C GLY A 218 -26.14 18.37 15.22
N VAL A 219 -25.22 18.28 14.24
CA VAL A 219 -24.10 17.34 14.29
C VAL A 219 -23.15 17.68 15.45
N THR A 220 -22.86 16.66 16.27
CA THR A 220 -21.95 16.73 17.42
C THR A 220 -20.70 15.89 17.24
N GLY A 221 -20.66 14.99 16.26
CA GLY A 221 -19.50 14.13 15.99
C GLY A 221 -19.25 13.87 14.51
N VAL A 222 -17.98 13.65 14.17
CA VAL A 222 -17.52 13.25 12.85
C VAL A 222 -16.59 12.05 13.02
N PHE A 223 -16.88 10.97 12.32
CA PHE A 223 -15.88 9.93 12.04
C PHE A 223 -15.40 10.10 10.61
N ALA A 224 -14.10 10.25 10.43
CA ALA A 224 -13.45 10.25 9.14
C ALA A 224 -12.59 8.99 9.02
N GLU A 225 -12.79 8.24 7.94
CA GLU A 225 -12.08 6.96 7.72
C GLU A 225 -10.57 7.16 7.44
N ASN A 226 -10.07 8.41 7.40
CA ASN A 226 -8.64 8.71 7.51
C ASN A 226 -8.39 10.13 8.03
N ASP A 227 -7.12 10.44 8.39
CA ASP A 227 -6.72 11.72 8.95
C ASP A 227 -6.81 12.86 7.95
N GLU A 228 -6.53 12.63 6.67
CA GLU A 228 -6.67 13.66 5.65
C GLU A 228 -8.12 14.20 5.61
N MET A 229 -9.09 13.30 5.62
CA MET A 229 -10.50 13.72 5.70
C MET A 229 -10.85 14.33 7.07
N ALA A 230 -10.29 13.81 8.16
CA ALA A 230 -10.51 14.37 9.49
C ALA A 230 -10.00 15.81 9.57
N LEU A 231 -8.85 16.12 8.98
CA LEU A 231 -8.29 17.48 8.90
C LEU A 231 -9.12 18.40 8.00
N GLY A 232 -9.67 17.87 6.90
CA GLY A 232 -10.66 18.60 6.09
C GLY A 232 -11.91 18.95 6.88
N ALA A 233 -12.43 18.01 7.68
CA ALA A 233 -13.56 18.24 8.58
C ALA A 233 -13.23 19.28 9.67
N VAL A 234 -12.04 19.22 10.27
CA VAL A 234 -11.56 20.20 11.25
C VAL A 234 -11.55 21.61 10.63
N GLN A 235 -11.10 21.73 9.38
CA GLN A 235 -11.10 23.01 8.66
C GLN A 235 -12.53 23.53 8.43
N ALA A 236 -13.47 22.68 8.02
CA ALA A 236 -14.88 23.04 7.83
C ALA A 236 -15.55 23.50 9.15
N LEU A 237 -15.21 22.85 10.25
CA LEU A 237 -15.76 23.14 11.58
C LEU A 237 -15.18 24.40 12.20
N GLY A 238 -13.95 24.79 11.85
CA GLY A 238 -13.28 25.95 12.43
C GLY A 238 -13.19 25.86 13.96
N ALA A 239 -13.63 26.90 14.65
CA ALA A 239 -13.56 26.97 16.13
C ALA A 239 -14.41 25.93 16.87
N LYS A 240 -15.33 25.22 16.19
CA LYS A 240 -16.17 24.18 16.78
C LYS A 240 -15.44 22.82 16.88
N ALA A 241 -14.37 22.62 16.09
CA ALA A 241 -13.61 21.37 16.05
C ALA A 241 -13.02 21.05 17.43
N GLY A 242 -13.24 19.82 17.89
CA GLY A 242 -12.78 19.33 19.20
C GLY A 242 -13.55 19.89 20.41
N LYS A 243 -14.33 20.95 20.24
CA LYS A 243 -15.16 21.57 21.29
C LYS A 243 -16.61 21.11 21.16
N ASP A 244 -17.35 21.76 20.28
CA ASP A 244 -18.78 21.48 20.05
C ASP A 244 -18.98 20.22 19.20
N VAL A 245 -18.06 19.97 18.28
CA VAL A 245 -18.09 18.79 17.40
C VAL A 245 -16.82 17.97 17.58
N LYS A 246 -16.98 16.74 18.02
CA LYS A 246 -15.88 15.79 18.24
C LYS A 246 -15.49 15.13 16.91
N VAL A 247 -14.21 15.08 16.59
CA VAL A 247 -13.71 14.48 15.35
C VAL A 247 -12.76 13.36 15.68
N VAL A 248 -12.96 12.19 15.07
CA VAL A 248 -12.06 11.03 15.14
C VAL A 248 -11.59 10.69 13.74
N GLY A 249 -10.28 10.51 13.57
CA GLY A 249 -9.61 10.13 12.34
C GLY A 249 -9.09 8.70 12.35
N PHE A 250 -8.28 8.40 11.36
CA PHE A 250 -7.62 7.11 11.19
C PHE A 250 -6.30 7.36 10.45
N ASP A 251 -5.24 6.65 10.71
CA ASP A 251 -3.88 6.58 10.16
C ASP A 251 -2.80 6.93 11.18
N GLY A 252 -3.02 7.94 12.04
CA GLY A 252 -1.98 8.45 12.95
C GLY A 252 -0.91 9.26 12.23
N THR A 253 -1.32 10.04 11.22
CA THR A 253 -0.40 10.89 10.44
C THR A 253 0.21 11.99 11.30
N THR A 254 1.36 12.53 10.90
CA THR A 254 2.01 13.65 11.60
C THR A 254 1.05 14.82 11.84
N ASP A 255 0.27 15.20 10.82
CA ASP A 255 -0.72 16.29 10.93
C ASP A 255 -1.91 15.89 11.84
N GLY A 256 -2.36 14.62 11.76
CA GLY A 256 -3.39 14.09 12.64
C GLY A 256 -2.96 14.11 14.10
N LEU A 257 -1.73 13.68 14.40
CA LEU A 257 -1.15 13.73 15.75
C LEU A 257 -0.99 15.18 16.25
N ALA A 258 -0.61 16.12 15.37
CA ALA A 258 -0.56 17.53 15.70
C ALA A 258 -1.95 18.09 16.02
N ALA A 259 -2.99 17.68 15.29
CA ALA A 259 -4.38 18.08 15.55
C ALA A 259 -4.90 17.51 16.89
N ILE A 260 -4.50 16.30 17.29
CA ILE A 260 -4.80 15.75 18.62
C ILE A 260 -4.13 16.60 19.71
N LYS A 261 -2.86 16.97 19.55
CA LYS A 261 -2.15 17.84 20.50
C LYS A 261 -2.82 19.21 20.63
N ALA A 262 -3.27 19.79 19.51
CA ALA A 262 -4.00 21.05 19.45
C ALA A 262 -5.43 20.95 20.03
N GLY A 263 -5.96 19.73 20.20
CA GLY A 263 -7.30 19.47 20.72
C GLY A 263 -8.42 19.69 19.70
N THR A 264 -8.11 19.77 18.40
CA THR A 264 -9.09 19.87 17.31
C THR A 264 -9.53 18.48 16.82
N LEU A 265 -8.70 17.46 17.01
CA LEU A 265 -9.01 16.04 16.82
C LEU A 265 -9.04 15.35 18.17
N VAL A 266 -10.04 14.50 18.42
CA VAL A 266 -10.17 13.74 19.68
C VAL A 266 -9.20 12.58 19.68
N ALA A 267 -9.18 11.81 18.60
CA ALA A 267 -8.32 10.66 18.43
C ALA A 267 -8.08 10.38 16.95
N SER A 268 -7.02 9.62 16.68
CA SER A 268 -6.78 8.93 15.42
C SER A 268 -6.42 7.47 15.70
N ILE A 269 -6.92 6.56 14.89
CA ILE A 269 -6.57 5.15 14.96
C ILE A 269 -5.31 4.95 14.14
N ALA A 270 -4.17 4.94 14.81
CA ALA A 270 -2.86 4.90 14.15
C ALA A 270 -2.58 3.54 13.52
N GLN A 271 -2.14 3.56 12.28
CA GLN A 271 -1.60 2.44 11.53
C GLN A 271 -0.07 2.41 11.61
N GLN A 272 0.53 1.41 10.97
CA GLN A 272 1.99 1.25 10.89
C GLN A 272 2.42 1.18 9.40
N PRO A 273 2.32 2.30 8.64
CA PRO A 273 2.47 2.27 7.18
C PRO A 273 3.85 1.79 6.73
N ALA A 274 4.93 2.24 7.35
CA ALA A 274 6.27 1.75 7.02
C ALA A 274 6.41 0.23 7.22
N LYS A 275 5.79 -0.32 8.28
CA LYS A 275 5.77 -1.76 8.54
C LYS A 275 4.94 -2.52 7.52
N LEU A 276 3.81 -1.97 7.05
CA LEU A 276 3.04 -2.57 5.96
C LEU A 276 3.91 -2.73 4.70
N GLY A 277 4.62 -1.68 4.30
CA GLY A 277 5.56 -1.71 3.18
C GLY A 277 6.69 -2.71 3.37
N GLN A 278 7.31 -2.72 4.56
CA GLN A 278 8.35 -3.66 4.93
C GLN A 278 7.86 -5.11 4.80
N LEU A 279 6.77 -5.46 5.46
CA LEU A 279 6.22 -6.81 5.47
C LEU A 279 5.79 -7.28 4.08
N ALA A 280 5.25 -6.39 3.24
CA ALA A 280 4.89 -6.72 1.86
C ALA A 280 6.11 -7.14 1.03
N VAL A 281 7.23 -6.43 1.17
CA VAL A 281 8.50 -6.81 0.53
C VAL A 281 9.07 -8.10 1.10
N GLU A 282 8.96 -8.32 2.42
CA GLU A 282 9.39 -9.59 3.04
C GLU A 282 8.57 -10.78 2.51
N GLN A 283 7.24 -10.64 2.32
CA GLN A 283 6.43 -11.69 1.68
C GLN A 283 6.85 -11.91 0.23
N ALA A 284 7.11 -10.84 -0.54
CA ALA A 284 7.61 -10.96 -1.90
C ALA A 284 8.97 -11.66 -1.95
N ALA A 285 9.89 -11.32 -1.04
CA ALA A 285 11.20 -11.97 -0.94
C ALA A 285 11.10 -13.47 -0.63
N LYS A 286 10.21 -13.87 0.28
CA LYS A 286 9.95 -15.27 0.63
C LYS A 286 9.41 -16.05 -0.55
N VAL A 287 8.38 -15.53 -1.23
CA VAL A 287 7.77 -16.24 -2.37
C VAL A 287 8.76 -16.39 -3.52
N LEU A 288 9.65 -15.44 -3.74
CA LEU A 288 10.70 -15.53 -4.75
C LEU A 288 11.77 -16.59 -4.45
N LYS A 289 11.95 -16.93 -3.17
CA LYS A 289 12.83 -18.04 -2.72
C LYS A 289 12.12 -19.39 -2.73
N GLY A 290 10.82 -19.43 -2.97
CA GLY A 290 10.00 -20.64 -2.86
C GLY A 290 9.62 -20.99 -1.42
N ASP A 291 9.79 -20.07 -0.48
CA ASP A 291 9.43 -20.27 0.91
C ASP A 291 7.90 -20.21 1.08
N LYS A 292 7.41 -20.87 2.13
CA LYS A 292 6.01 -20.76 2.53
C LYS A 292 5.72 -19.36 3.08
N ILE A 293 4.61 -18.77 2.64
CA ILE A 293 4.13 -17.47 3.10
C ILE A 293 2.72 -17.58 3.69
N ASP A 294 2.37 -16.63 4.55
CA ASP A 294 1.03 -16.55 5.11
C ASP A 294 0.07 -15.88 4.11
N ALA A 295 -1.12 -16.42 3.97
CA ALA A 295 -2.15 -15.84 3.10
C ALA A 295 -2.57 -14.43 3.55
N THR A 296 -2.51 -14.17 4.86
CA THR A 296 -2.81 -12.86 5.45
C THR A 296 -1.82 -12.57 6.58
N VAL A 297 -1.27 -11.35 6.57
CA VAL A 297 -0.37 -10.81 7.59
C VAL A 297 -1.06 -9.59 8.20
N PRO A 298 -1.82 -9.75 9.29
CA PRO A 298 -2.49 -8.63 9.92
C PRO A 298 -1.49 -7.75 10.68
N VAL A 299 -1.66 -6.43 10.55
CA VAL A 299 -0.91 -5.44 11.30
C VAL A 299 -1.87 -4.71 12.26
N GLY A 300 -1.58 -4.76 13.55
CA GLY A 300 -2.40 -4.13 14.57
C GLY A 300 -2.43 -2.62 14.44
N VAL A 301 -3.54 -2.02 14.86
CA VAL A 301 -3.76 -0.58 14.94
C VAL A 301 -3.86 -0.15 16.41
N VAL A 302 -3.58 1.12 16.69
CA VAL A 302 -3.55 1.66 18.06
C VAL A 302 -4.33 2.97 18.12
N THR A 303 -5.22 3.09 19.08
CA THR A 303 -5.88 4.36 19.37
C THR A 303 -4.90 5.37 19.95
N VAL A 304 -4.74 6.50 19.27
CA VAL A 304 -3.96 7.64 19.74
C VAL A 304 -4.89 8.80 20.06
N ASN A 305 -4.84 9.26 21.29
CA ASN A 305 -5.61 10.41 21.79
C ASN A 305 -4.72 11.32 22.64
N LYS A 306 -5.31 12.30 23.30
CA LYS A 306 -4.55 13.30 24.07
C LYS A 306 -3.70 12.71 25.20
N THR A 307 -4.05 11.53 25.72
CA THR A 307 -3.34 10.92 26.85
C THR A 307 -2.04 10.24 26.46
N ASN A 308 -1.92 9.77 25.21
CA ASN A 308 -0.77 9.00 24.72
C ASN A 308 -0.11 9.57 23.46
N VAL A 309 -0.61 10.67 22.88
CA VAL A 309 -0.05 11.25 21.65
C VAL A 309 1.43 11.65 21.79
N GLY A 310 1.90 11.86 23.01
CA GLY A 310 3.32 12.12 23.30
C GLY A 310 4.25 10.98 22.86
N ASP A 311 3.79 9.74 23.00
CA ASP A 311 4.57 8.53 22.70
C ASP A 311 4.70 8.28 21.19
N PHE A 312 3.84 8.89 20.38
CA PHE A 312 3.79 8.76 18.90
C PHE A 312 4.45 9.94 18.17
N SER A 313 4.96 10.91 18.91
CA SER A 313 5.60 12.10 18.32
C SER A 313 7.08 11.83 18.14
N LYS A 314 7.50 11.70 16.89
CA LYS A 314 8.92 11.69 16.51
C LYS A 314 9.44 13.09 16.33
#